data_ff0c1f0b658e4fafce3202b3acd23fe7
#
_entry.id   ff0c1f0b658e4fafce3202b3acd23fe7
#
_cell.length_a   1.000
_cell.length_b   1.000
_cell.length_c   1.000
_cell.angle_alpha   90.00
_cell.angle_beta   90.00
_cell.angle_gamma   90.00
#
_symmetry.space_group_name_H-M   'P 1'
#
loop_
_entity.id
_entity.type
_entity.pdbx_description
1 polymer ?
#
loop_
_entity_poly.entity_id
_entity_poly.type
_entity_poly.pdbx_seq_one_letter_code
_entity_poly.pdbx_strand_id
1 'polypeptide(L)'
;MSRIKDITDVEGIRDNQLVGYGLVMGLAGTGDTMRGSPFTEQSARSMLQRLGVAVPQGSIKARNMAAVIVTARLPPFVSVGERIDVSVSSLGDAASLRGGTLVMTPLLAADGNPYAVAQGAISVTGFQATGEAEKLSEGTPTGGRIPGGALIERELSADFNEVELLSLKIRNPDFATASRIAEVINRYAAKNYGKRIAQAEDFRTVSIQRPKKTSASRLMAALGELQVEVDSPARVVIDEKTGTIVIGSKVRVSPVAIAHGTITIRVTESPQVVQPAPFSDGRTATQQSTNIDAEQQGAKVAILAGPSLERLVHGLNRIGLKPNGIIAILQAIKTAGALQAELVIQ
;
A
#
# COMPACT_ATOMS: atom_id res chain seq x y z
N MET A 1 21.34 1.49 4.91
CA MET A 1 21.00 2.92 5.08
C MET A 1 19.99 3.31 4.03
N SER A 2 18.91 4.02 4.42
CA SER A 2 17.87 4.51 3.52
C SER A 2 17.77 6.02 3.63
N ARG A 3 17.31 6.70 2.56
CA ARG A 3 17.09 8.15 2.60
C ARG A 3 15.81 8.45 3.39
N ILE A 4 15.79 9.59 4.09
CA ILE A 4 14.62 10.00 4.88
C ILE A 4 13.36 10.04 4.01
N LYS A 5 13.42 10.59 2.79
CA LYS A 5 12.28 10.66 1.86
C LYS A 5 11.70 9.29 1.45
N ASP A 6 12.50 8.22 1.50
CA ASP A 6 12.07 6.88 1.10
C ASP A 6 11.32 6.16 2.24
N ILE A 7 11.50 6.62 3.49
CA ILE A 7 10.98 5.97 4.70
C ILE A 7 9.97 6.83 5.46
N THR A 8 9.74 8.07 5.03
CA THR A 8 8.82 9.00 5.68
C THR A 8 7.88 9.66 4.68
N ASP A 9 6.72 10.07 5.17
CA ASP A 9 5.77 10.93 4.48
C ASP A 9 5.65 12.25 5.25
N VAL A 10 5.40 13.35 4.53
CA VAL A 10 5.20 14.67 5.18
C VAL A 10 3.72 14.81 5.53
N GLU A 11 3.43 15.12 6.78
CA GLU A 11 2.06 15.36 7.22
C GLU A 11 1.43 16.54 6.48
N GLY A 12 0.16 16.39 6.10
CA GLY A 12 -0.56 17.39 5.33
C GLY A 12 -0.36 17.30 3.81
N ILE A 13 0.60 16.51 3.34
CA ILE A 13 0.81 16.24 1.91
C ILE A 13 0.21 14.88 1.57
N ARG A 14 -1.02 14.88 1.04
CA ARG A 14 -1.73 13.66 0.65
C ARG A 14 -2.66 13.92 -0.53
N ASP A 15 -2.90 12.88 -1.30
CA ASP A 15 -3.96 12.90 -2.30
C ASP A 15 -5.32 12.99 -1.60
N ASN A 16 -6.19 13.86 -2.10
CA ASN A 16 -7.59 13.90 -1.68
C ASN A 16 -8.46 13.15 -2.69
N GLN A 17 -9.41 12.39 -2.16
CA GLN A 17 -10.35 11.66 -3.01
C GLN A 17 -11.50 12.59 -3.42
N LEU A 18 -11.77 12.63 -4.73
CA LEU A 18 -12.90 13.32 -5.29
C LEU A 18 -13.93 12.30 -5.79
N VAL A 19 -15.19 12.61 -5.60
CA VAL A 19 -16.31 11.79 -6.08
C VAL A 19 -17.35 12.66 -6.75
N GLY A 20 -17.94 12.18 -7.84
CA GLY A 20 -19.03 12.84 -8.53
C GLY A 20 -20.03 11.80 -9.02
N TYR A 21 -21.26 12.27 -9.23
CA TYR A 21 -22.30 11.54 -9.92
C TYR A 21 -22.48 12.15 -11.30
N GLY A 22 -22.33 11.33 -12.33
CA GLY A 22 -22.37 11.76 -13.73
C GLY A 22 -23.27 10.92 -14.62
N LEU A 23 -23.41 11.42 -15.86
CA LEU A 23 -24.13 10.73 -16.91
C LEU A 23 -23.20 10.49 -18.09
N VAL A 24 -23.20 9.26 -18.59
CA VAL A 24 -22.51 8.88 -19.82
C VAL A 24 -23.52 8.81 -20.94
N MET A 25 -23.20 9.41 -22.10
CA MET A 25 -24.03 9.45 -23.28
C MET A 25 -23.30 8.83 -24.49
N GLY A 26 -24.06 8.47 -25.52
CA GLY A 26 -23.50 7.92 -26.75
C GLY A 26 -23.25 6.42 -26.73
N LEU A 27 -23.85 5.70 -25.78
CA LEU A 27 -23.76 4.24 -25.72
C LEU A 27 -24.63 3.59 -26.81
N ALA A 28 -24.07 2.62 -27.52
CA ALA A 28 -24.76 1.93 -28.63
C ALA A 28 -25.70 0.81 -28.13
N GLY A 29 -26.73 1.17 -27.36
CA GLY A 29 -27.70 0.20 -26.84
C GLY A 29 -27.23 -0.59 -25.62
N THR A 30 -26.05 -0.26 -25.05
CA THR A 30 -25.46 -0.94 -23.89
C THR A 30 -25.66 -0.17 -22.57
N GLY A 31 -26.34 0.97 -22.60
CA GLY A 31 -26.64 1.79 -21.43
C GLY A 31 -27.74 1.22 -20.54
N ASP A 32 -28.12 1.97 -19.52
CA ASP A 32 -29.10 1.61 -18.51
C ASP A 32 -30.48 1.33 -19.09
N THR A 33 -31.22 0.43 -18.45
CA THR A 33 -32.66 0.23 -18.75
C THR A 33 -33.52 1.12 -17.87
N MET A 34 -34.66 1.61 -18.41
CA MET A 34 -35.58 2.48 -17.67
C MET A 34 -36.18 1.82 -16.42
N ARG A 35 -36.34 0.49 -16.45
CA ARG A 35 -36.92 -0.25 -15.33
C ARG A 35 -35.91 -0.51 -14.22
N GLY A 36 -34.59 -0.69 -14.59
CA GLY A 36 -33.51 -0.97 -13.66
C GLY A 36 -32.91 0.28 -13.02
N SER A 37 -33.03 1.44 -13.68
CA SER A 37 -32.33 2.66 -13.30
C SER A 37 -33.19 3.92 -13.42
N PRO A 38 -34.22 4.11 -12.57
CA PRO A 38 -35.08 5.29 -12.62
C PRO A 38 -34.33 6.61 -12.39
N PHE A 39 -33.23 6.58 -11.64
CA PHE A 39 -32.37 7.73 -11.40
C PHE A 39 -31.64 8.22 -12.67
N THR A 40 -31.37 7.33 -13.63
CA THR A 40 -30.76 7.72 -14.93
C THR A 40 -31.71 8.60 -15.74
N GLU A 41 -32.99 8.28 -15.78
CA GLU A 41 -33.99 9.09 -16.45
C GLU A 41 -34.14 10.47 -15.79
N GLN A 42 -34.23 10.50 -14.46
CA GLN A 42 -34.37 11.74 -13.71
C GLN A 42 -33.16 12.66 -13.90
N SER A 43 -31.96 12.10 -13.91
CA SER A 43 -30.70 12.85 -14.11
C SER A 43 -30.60 13.42 -15.52
N ALA A 44 -30.93 12.61 -16.53
CA ALA A 44 -30.96 13.05 -17.92
C ALA A 44 -31.99 14.18 -18.12
N ARG A 45 -33.18 14.07 -17.52
CA ARG A 45 -34.19 15.11 -17.57
C ARG A 45 -33.72 16.40 -16.89
N SER A 46 -33.18 16.29 -15.69
CA SER A 46 -32.67 17.46 -14.95
C SER A 46 -31.54 18.18 -15.72
N MET A 47 -30.68 17.43 -16.39
CA MET A 47 -29.64 17.97 -17.24
C MET A 47 -30.21 18.71 -18.46
N LEU A 48 -31.14 18.09 -19.19
CA LEU A 48 -31.79 18.70 -20.35
C LEU A 48 -32.57 19.96 -19.98
N GLN A 49 -33.26 19.97 -18.83
CA GLN A 49 -33.91 21.14 -18.29
C GLN A 49 -32.93 22.29 -17.99
N ARG A 50 -31.77 21.99 -17.44
CA ARG A 50 -30.72 23.00 -17.22
C ARG A 50 -30.18 23.58 -18.53
N LEU A 51 -30.21 22.80 -19.62
CA LEU A 51 -29.87 23.27 -20.98
C LEU A 51 -31.02 23.96 -21.72
N GLY A 52 -32.16 24.19 -21.05
CA GLY A 52 -33.33 24.85 -21.62
C GLY A 52 -34.25 23.95 -22.44
N VAL A 53 -34.07 22.65 -22.41
CA VAL A 53 -34.87 21.69 -23.16
C VAL A 53 -35.95 21.10 -22.24
N ALA A 54 -37.21 21.35 -22.53
CA ALA A 54 -38.34 20.73 -21.84
C ALA A 54 -38.61 19.32 -22.38
N VAL A 55 -38.45 18.31 -21.51
CA VAL A 55 -38.64 16.89 -21.87
C VAL A 55 -39.86 16.31 -21.15
N PRO A 56 -40.91 15.83 -21.86
CA PRO A 56 -42.04 15.16 -21.28
C PRO A 56 -41.66 13.87 -20.54
N GLN A 57 -42.48 13.47 -19.55
CA GLN A 57 -42.26 12.23 -18.83
C GLN A 57 -42.36 11.03 -19.76
N GLY A 58 -41.43 10.06 -19.63
CA GLY A 58 -41.45 8.81 -20.41
C GLY A 58 -40.95 8.92 -21.85
N SER A 59 -40.43 10.09 -22.29
CA SER A 59 -39.94 10.30 -23.67
C SER A 59 -38.48 9.90 -23.88
N ILE A 60 -37.71 9.68 -22.83
CA ILE A 60 -36.26 9.35 -22.92
C ILE A 60 -36.11 7.83 -23.01
N LYS A 61 -35.57 7.33 -24.13
CA LYS A 61 -35.18 5.91 -24.27
C LYS A 61 -33.72 5.78 -23.82
N ALA A 62 -33.50 5.20 -22.63
CA ALA A 62 -32.24 5.29 -21.91
C ALA A 62 -31.11 4.37 -22.37
N ARG A 63 -31.30 3.39 -23.24
CA ARG A 63 -30.25 2.44 -23.62
C ARG A 63 -28.98 3.07 -24.23
N ASN A 64 -29.00 4.35 -24.56
CA ASN A 64 -27.86 5.10 -25.03
C ASN A 64 -27.20 5.95 -23.94
N MET A 65 -27.67 5.82 -22.69
CA MET A 65 -27.18 6.57 -21.53
C MET A 65 -26.98 5.65 -20.34
N ALA A 66 -26.07 6.00 -19.45
CA ALA A 66 -25.83 5.31 -18.19
C ALA A 66 -25.49 6.30 -17.09
N ALA A 67 -26.06 6.09 -15.91
CA ALA A 67 -25.62 6.78 -14.71
C ALA A 67 -24.34 6.16 -14.18
N VAL A 68 -23.40 7.02 -13.80
CA VAL A 68 -22.07 6.60 -13.38
C VAL A 68 -21.63 7.31 -12.12
N ILE A 69 -20.85 6.59 -11.30
CA ILE A 69 -19.99 7.20 -10.29
C ILE A 69 -18.63 7.53 -10.92
N VAL A 70 -18.15 8.72 -10.62
CA VAL A 70 -16.91 9.28 -11.15
C VAL A 70 -16.00 9.54 -9.99
N THR A 71 -14.79 9.02 -10.03
CA THR A 71 -13.79 9.20 -8.97
C THR A 71 -12.48 9.72 -9.55
N ALA A 72 -11.82 10.59 -8.81
CA ALA A 72 -10.50 11.09 -9.15
C ALA A 72 -9.66 11.27 -7.88
N ARG A 73 -8.35 11.28 -8.05
CA ARG A 73 -7.40 11.64 -6.99
C ARG A 73 -6.87 13.04 -7.26
N LEU A 74 -7.12 13.94 -6.33
CA LEU A 74 -6.60 15.30 -6.39
C LEU A 74 -5.22 15.32 -5.73
N PRO A 75 -4.13 15.47 -6.50
CA PRO A 75 -2.79 15.55 -5.94
C PRO A 75 -2.63 16.78 -5.04
N PRO A 76 -1.72 16.76 -4.06
CA PRO A 76 -1.36 17.95 -3.33
C PRO A 76 -0.69 18.99 -4.24
N PHE A 77 -0.87 20.27 -3.93
CA PHE A 77 -0.24 21.40 -4.62
C PHE A 77 -0.59 21.54 -6.12
N VAL A 78 -1.66 20.93 -6.54
CA VAL A 78 -2.14 21.06 -7.91
C VAL A 78 -2.75 22.44 -8.11
N SER A 79 -2.52 23.05 -9.27
CA SER A 79 -3.02 24.39 -9.61
C SER A 79 -4.31 24.34 -10.43
N VAL A 80 -5.09 25.43 -10.34
CA VAL A 80 -6.25 25.63 -11.21
C VAL A 80 -5.85 25.53 -12.68
N GLY A 81 -6.63 24.80 -13.48
CA GLY A 81 -6.36 24.56 -14.89
C GLY A 81 -5.55 23.30 -15.18
N GLU A 82 -5.00 22.63 -14.18
CA GLU A 82 -4.35 21.32 -14.36
C GLU A 82 -5.39 20.21 -14.59
N ARG A 83 -4.94 19.15 -15.25
CA ARG A 83 -5.78 17.99 -15.58
C ARG A 83 -5.37 16.77 -14.80
N ILE A 84 -6.38 16.05 -14.29
CA ILE A 84 -6.20 14.80 -13.58
C ILE A 84 -7.00 13.67 -14.24
N ASP A 85 -6.53 12.45 -14.04
CA ASP A 85 -7.19 11.25 -14.53
C ASP A 85 -8.46 10.94 -13.74
N VAL A 86 -9.44 10.40 -14.44
CA VAL A 86 -10.75 10.07 -13.87
C VAL A 86 -11.06 8.61 -14.10
N SER A 87 -11.59 7.96 -13.09
CA SER A 87 -12.19 6.62 -13.18
C SER A 87 -13.71 6.74 -13.16
N VAL A 88 -14.35 5.98 -14.03
CA VAL A 88 -15.80 5.98 -14.21
C VAL A 88 -16.31 4.56 -14.05
N SER A 89 -17.37 4.37 -13.26
CA SER A 89 -18.02 3.07 -13.05
C SER A 89 -19.53 3.20 -13.14
N SER A 90 -20.18 2.27 -13.81
CA SER A 90 -21.65 2.25 -13.93
C SER A 90 -22.31 2.05 -12.56
N LEU A 91 -23.35 2.81 -12.30
CA LEU A 91 -24.21 2.71 -11.13
C LEU A 91 -25.47 1.90 -11.40
N GLY A 92 -25.91 1.88 -12.66
CA GLY A 92 -27.11 1.20 -13.10
C GLY A 92 -26.83 -0.20 -13.64
N ASP A 93 -27.68 -0.63 -14.55
CA ASP A 93 -27.65 -1.94 -15.20
C ASP A 93 -27.05 -1.89 -16.61
N ALA A 94 -26.25 -0.86 -16.93
CA ALA A 94 -25.53 -0.74 -18.18
C ALA A 94 -24.58 -1.93 -18.39
N ALA A 95 -24.68 -2.56 -19.54
CA ALA A 95 -23.85 -3.71 -19.89
C ALA A 95 -22.41 -3.31 -20.30
N SER A 96 -22.23 -2.10 -20.86
CA SER A 96 -20.92 -1.57 -21.25
C SER A 96 -20.94 -0.05 -21.36
N LEU A 97 -19.85 0.60 -20.98
CA LEU A 97 -19.61 2.04 -21.16
C LEU A 97 -18.78 2.35 -22.42
N ARG A 98 -18.49 1.34 -23.23
CA ARG A 98 -17.63 1.49 -24.42
C ARG A 98 -18.26 2.45 -25.44
N GLY A 99 -17.45 3.39 -25.95
CA GLY A 99 -17.86 4.40 -26.92
C GLY A 99 -18.64 5.57 -26.30
N GLY A 100 -18.92 5.51 -24.99
CA GLY A 100 -19.62 6.57 -24.28
C GLY A 100 -18.73 7.77 -23.95
N THR A 101 -19.40 8.92 -23.79
CA THR A 101 -18.78 10.18 -23.37
C THR A 101 -19.40 10.61 -22.05
N LEU A 102 -18.55 10.87 -21.05
CA LEU A 102 -18.98 11.47 -19.79
C LEU A 102 -19.35 12.94 -20.01
N VAL A 103 -20.54 13.29 -19.60
CA VAL A 103 -21.00 14.66 -19.60
C VAL A 103 -20.39 15.43 -18.43
N MET A 104 -20.30 16.75 -18.55
CA MET A 104 -19.75 17.64 -17.53
C MET A 104 -20.29 17.28 -16.13
N THR A 105 -19.39 16.83 -15.26
CA THR A 105 -19.69 16.29 -13.94
C THR A 105 -18.81 16.96 -12.90
N PRO A 106 -19.38 17.65 -11.90
CA PRO A 106 -18.60 18.19 -10.80
C PRO A 106 -18.11 17.06 -9.89
N LEU A 107 -16.85 17.15 -9.47
CA LEU A 107 -16.20 16.26 -8.54
C LEU A 107 -16.05 16.93 -7.18
N LEU A 108 -16.66 16.35 -6.16
CA LEU A 108 -16.72 16.88 -4.80
C LEU A 108 -15.69 16.19 -3.93
N ALA A 109 -15.09 16.92 -3.00
CA ALA A 109 -14.29 16.36 -1.92
C ALA A 109 -15.17 16.02 -0.71
N ALA A 110 -14.55 15.51 0.35
CA ALA A 110 -15.23 15.10 1.58
C ALA A 110 -15.93 16.27 2.32
N ASP A 111 -15.52 17.51 2.05
CA ASP A 111 -16.14 18.74 2.57
C ASP A 111 -17.40 19.16 1.78
N GLY A 112 -17.77 18.41 0.74
CA GLY A 112 -18.92 18.69 -0.11
C GLY A 112 -18.71 19.80 -1.15
N ASN A 113 -17.52 20.38 -1.24
CA ASN A 113 -17.21 21.42 -2.23
C ASN A 113 -16.70 20.79 -3.54
N PRO A 114 -17.05 21.39 -4.71
CA PRO A 114 -16.48 20.99 -5.99
C PRO A 114 -15.04 21.52 -6.15
N TYR A 115 -14.13 20.63 -6.52
CA TYR A 115 -12.72 20.96 -6.78
C TYR A 115 -12.32 20.75 -8.23
N ALA A 116 -13.00 19.87 -8.94
CA ALA A 116 -12.71 19.61 -10.34
C ALA A 116 -14.00 19.34 -11.11
N VAL A 117 -13.92 19.46 -12.43
CA VAL A 117 -15.02 19.16 -13.35
C VAL A 117 -14.53 18.11 -14.35
N ALA A 118 -15.20 16.96 -14.38
CA ALA A 118 -14.87 15.84 -15.26
C ALA A 118 -15.71 15.84 -16.52
N GLN A 119 -15.07 15.58 -17.67
CA GLN A 119 -15.73 15.41 -18.96
C GLN A 119 -14.80 14.66 -19.93
N GLY A 120 -15.36 13.85 -20.84
CA GLY A 120 -14.58 13.27 -21.92
C GLY A 120 -15.00 11.87 -22.34
N ALA A 121 -14.37 11.37 -23.41
CA ALA A 121 -14.60 10.03 -23.93
C ALA A 121 -14.01 8.97 -22.99
N ILE A 122 -14.79 7.92 -22.72
CA ILE A 122 -14.39 6.86 -21.81
C ILE A 122 -13.57 5.79 -22.53
N SER A 123 -12.38 5.50 -22.03
CA SER A 123 -11.58 4.35 -22.44
C SER A 123 -11.91 3.16 -21.53
N VAL A 124 -12.48 2.10 -22.11
CA VAL A 124 -12.86 0.87 -21.41
C VAL A 124 -11.84 -0.23 -21.71
N THR A 125 -11.39 -0.94 -20.70
CA THR A 125 -10.37 -1.98 -20.81
C THR A 125 -10.92 -3.38 -21.07
N GLY A 126 -12.25 -3.54 -21.10
CA GLY A 126 -12.91 -4.84 -21.33
C GLY A 126 -13.80 -4.82 -22.54
N PHE A 127 -14.12 -6.01 -23.06
CA PHE A 127 -15.18 -6.20 -24.04
C PHE A 127 -16.12 -7.32 -23.60
N GLN A 128 -17.36 -7.22 -24.05
CA GLN A 128 -18.36 -8.27 -23.90
C GLN A 128 -18.94 -8.54 -25.29
N ALA A 129 -18.82 -9.79 -25.73
CA ALA A 129 -19.49 -10.28 -26.92
C ALA A 129 -20.57 -11.29 -26.49
N THR A 130 -21.80 -11.04 -26.91
CA THR A 130 -22.94 -11.95 -26.64
C THR A 130 -23.32 -12.60 -27.96
N GLY A 131 -23.09 -13.91 -28.10
CA GLY A 131 -23.64 -14.74 -29.16
C GLY A 131 -24.93 -15.43 -28.68
N GLU A 132 -25.65 -16.08 -29.60
CA GLU A 132 -26.91 -16.81 -29.25
C GLU A 132 -26.66 -17.98 -28.27
N ALA A 133 -25.46 -18.55 -28.22
CA ALA A 133 -25.12 -19.71 -27.41
C ALA A 133 -24.06 -19.43 -26.32
N GLU A 134 -23.26 -18.36 -26.40
CA GLU A 134 -22.18 -18.06 -25.46
C GLU A 134 -22.06 -16.57 -25.18
N LYS A 135 -21.72 -16.25 -23.93
CA LYS A 135 -21.29 -14.91 -23.50
C LYS A 135 -19.78 -14.94 -23.25
N LEU A 136 -19.02 -14.24 -24.05
CA LEU A 136 -17.61 -14.02 -23.81
C LEU A 136 -17.42 -12.63 -23.22
N SER A 137 -16.89 -12.54 -22.00
CA SER A 137 -16.51 -11.27 -21.38
C SER A 137 -15.07 -11.31 -20.96
N GLU A 138 -14.31 -10.31 -21.34
CA GLU A 138 -12.92 -10.11 -20.91
C GLU A 138 -12.79 -8.70 -20.31
N GLY A 139 -12.25 -8.62 -19.09
CA GLY A 139 -12.13 -7.37 -18.35
C GLY A 139 -13.47 -6.87 -17.78
N THR A 140 -13.51 -5.58 -17.44
CA THR A 140 -14.70 -4.94 -16.83
C THR A 140 -15.30 -3.90 -17.79
N PRO A 141 -16.29 -4.28 -18.63
CA PRO A 141 -16.86 -3.36 -19.62
C PRO A 141 -17.70 -2.23 -19.01
N THR A 142 -18.10 -2.36 -17.73
CA THR A 142 -18.91 -1.38 -16.97
C THR A 142 -18.06 -0.34 -16.23
N GLY A 143 -16.73 -0.44 -16.32
CA GLY A 143 -15.78 0.51 -15.80
C GLY A 143 -14.86 1.05 -16.90
N GLY A 144 -14.37 2.26 -16.71
CA GLY A 144 -13.45 2.88 -17.67
C GLY A 144 -12.64 4.02 -17.05
N ARG A 145 -11.74 4.56 -17.85
CA ARG A 145 -10.86 5.66 -17.45
C ARG A 145 -10.89 6.77 -18.50
N ILE A 146 -10.78 8.01 -18.04
CA ILE A 146 -10.64 9.18 -18.90
C ILE A 146 -9.30 9.84 -18.52
N PRO A 147 -8.22 9.62 -19.29
CA PRO A 147 -6.94 10.25 -19.03
C PRO A 147 -7.05 11.78 -19.16
N GLY A 148 -6.58 12.51 -18.14
CA GLY A 148 -6.72 13.97 -18.09
C GLY A 148 -8.17 14.46 -18.17
N GLY A 149 -9.13 13.63 -17.75
CA GLY A 149 -10.58 13.87 -17.95
C GLY A 149 -11.19 14.86 -17.00
N ALA A 150 -10.53 15.26 -15.92
CA ALA A 150 -11.03 16.30 -15.04
C ALA A 150 -10.10 17.52 -15.05
N LEU A 151 -10.70 18.70 -15.16
CA LEU A 151 -10.06 19.98 -15.02
C LEU A 151 -10.22 20.48 -13.59
N ILE A 152 -9.14 20.94 -12.97
CA ILE A 152 -9.18 21.50 -11.63
C ILE A 152 -9.66 22.94 -11.67
N GLU A 153 -10.73 23.21 -10.92
CA GLU A 153 -11.36 24.53 -10.82
C GLU A 153 -11.06 25.24 -9.49
N ARG A 154 -10.59 24.48 -8.49
CA ARG A 154 -10.28 25.00 -7.16
C ARG A 154 -9.05 24.34 -6.59
N GLU A 155 -8.11 25.13 -6.11
CA GLU A 155 -6.92 24.67 -5.39
C GLU A 155 -7.26 24.25 -3.96
N LEU A 156 -6.50 23.27 -3.45
CA LEU A 156 -6.41 23.04 -2.02
C LEU A 156 -5.43 24.05 -1.45
N SER A 157 -5.95 25.05 -0.73
CA SER A 157 -5.15 26.07 -0.07
C SER A 157 -4.33 25.43 1.06
N ALA A 158 -3.11 25.03 0.78
CA ALA A 158 -2.13 24.66 1.77
C ALA A 158 -0.87 25.49 1.52
N ASP A 159 -0.71 26.57 2.26
CA ASP A 159 0.53 27.36 2.26
C ASP A 159 1.65 26.58 2.96
N PHE A 160 2.04 25.45 2.33
CA PHE A 160 3.08 24.57 2.85
C PHE A 160 4.37 25.32 3.19
N ASN A 161 4.70 26.35 2.41
CA ASN A 161 5.91 27.12 2.63
C ASN A 161 5.83 28.05 3.85
N GLU A 162 4.65 28.34 4.37
CA GLU A 162 4.44 29.18 5.55
C GLU A 162 4.35 28.38 6.85
N VAL A 163 4.20 27.06 6.74
CA VAL A 163 4.14 26.17 7.92
C VAL A 163 5.43 26.28 8.72
N GLU A 164 5.32 26.64 10.01
CA GLU A 164 6.48 26.74 10.92
C GLU A 164 6.93 25.39 11.49
N LEU A 165 5.98 24.49 11.72
CA LEU A 165 6.21 23.16 12.28
C LEU A 165 5.84 22.10 11.22
N LEU A 166 6.85 21.39 10.72
CA LEU A 166 6.68 20.29 9.79
C LEU A 166 6.72 18.97 10.55
N SER A 167 5.87 18.02 10.19
CA SER A 167 5.85 16.68 10.79
C SER A 167 6.18 15.63 9.72
N LEU A 168 7.16 14.77 10.02
CA LEU A 168 7.46 13.58 9.25
C LEU A 168 6.79 12.38 9.88
N LYS A 169 6.02 11.62 9.11
CA LYS A 169 5.40 10.36 9.52
C LYS A 169 6.22 9.19 8.97
N ILE A 170 6.72 8.36 9.86
CA ILE A 170 7.53 7.19 9.51
C ILE A 170 6.60 6.08 8.99
N ARG A 171 6.89 5.52 7.81
CA ARG A 171 6.08 4.46 7.18
C ARG A 171 6.09 3.17 7.99
N ASN A 172 7.26 2.77 8.48
CA ASN A 172 7.43 1.65 9.41
C ASN A 172 7.79 2.19 10.78
N PRO A 173 6.80 2.39 11.67
CA PRO A 173 7.00 3.07 12.95
C PRO A 173 7.93 2.29 13.89
N ASP A 174 8.94 2.99 14.42
CA ASP A 174 9.91 2.44 15.37
C ASP A 174 10.60 3.57 16.15
N PHE A 175 10.70 3.43 17.48
CA PHE A 175 11.29 4.43 18.36
C PHE A 175 12.78 4.71 18.07
N ALA A 176 13.56 3.66 17.78
CA ALA A 176 14.98 3.80 17.46
C ALA A 176 15.18 4.54 16.14
N THR A 177 14.38 4.20 15.13
CA THR A 177 14.38 4.86 13.82
C THR A 177 13.95 6.33 13.93
N ALA A 178 12.89 6.64 14.71
CA ALA A 178 12.45 8.02 14.94
C ALA A 178 13.56 8.87 15.59
N SER A 179 14.20 8.34 16.62
CA SER A 179 15.31 9.01 17.30
C SER A 179 16.49 9.24 16.36
N ARG A 180 16.91 8.24 15.58
CA ARG A 180 18.00 8.37 14.61
C ARG A 180 17.70 9.40 13.52
N ILE A 181 16.45 9.45 13.02
CA ILE A 181 16.02 10.48 12.06
C ILE A 181 16.19 11.87 12.68
N ALA A 182 15.68 12.08 13.90
CA ALA A 182 15.80 13.38 14.60
C ALA A 182 17.28 13.76 14.84
N GLU A 183 18.13 12.80 15.19
CA GLU A 183 19.58 13.05 15.39
C GLU A 183 20.29 13.42 14.10
N VAL A 184 20.03 12.71 12.99
CA VAL A 184 20.63 12.99 11.68
C VAL A 184 20.21 14.37 11.19
N ILE A 185 18.93 14.71 11.32
CA ILE A 185 18.40 16.04 10.98
C ILE A 185 19.07 17.11 11.85
N ASN A 186 19.18 16.89 13.16
CA ASN A 186 19.81 17.85 14.08
C ASN A 186 21.30 18.05 13.80
N ARG A 187 22.01 17.01 13.41
CA ARG A 187 23.43 17.11 12.99
C ARG A 187 23.58 17.98 11.74
N TYR A 188 22.72 17.77 10.75
CA TYR A 188 22.65 18.60 9.56
C TYR A 188 22.31 20.05 9.90
N ALA A 189 21.29 20.26 10.75
CA ALA A 189 20.80 21.56 11.13
C ALA A 189 21.80 22.35 11.98
N ALA A 190 22.51 21.70 12.89
CA ALA A 190 23.59 22.34 13.66
C ALA A 190 24.69 22.90 12.75
N LYS A 191 25.04 22.17 11.69
CA LYS A 191 26.05 22.61 10.71
C LYS A 191 25.56 23.78 9.84
N ASN A 192 24.30 23.75 9.40
CA ASN A 192 23.78 24.71 8.40
C ASN A 192 23.01 25.89 9.01
N TYR A 193 22.41 25.72 10.19
CA TYR A 193 21.55 26.70 10.85
C TYR A 193 21.97 27.04 12.27
N GLY A 194 23.02 26.40 12.82
CA GLY A 194 23.54 26.63 14.16
C GLY A 194 22.61 26.23 15.32
N LYS A 195 21.56 25.46 15.05
CA LYS A 195 20.57 25.03 16.07
C LYS A 195 19.99 23.66 15.77
N ARG A 196 19.45 22.99 16.80
CA ARG A 196 18.65 21.78 16.66
C ARG A 196 17.24 22.18 16.21
N ILE A 197 16.65 21.43 15.30
CA ILE A 197 15.33 21.74 14.73
C ILE A 197 14.37 20.54 14.73
N ALA A 198 14.86 19.33 15.02
CA ALA A 198 14.07 18.12 14.97
C ALA A 198 13.92 17.45 16.33
N GLN A 199 12.73 16.92 16.60
CA GLN A 199 12.42 16.16 17.79
C GLN A 199 11.56 14.94 17.42
N ALA A 200 11.92 13.76 17.91
CA ALA A 200 11.05 12.59 17.86
C ALA A 200 9.97 12.75 18.92
N GLU A 201 8.72 12.86 18.52
CA GLU A 201 7.58 13.00 19.43
C GLU A 201 7.09 11.63 19.90
N ASP A 202 7.03 10.70 18.96
CA ASP A 202 6.63 9.31 19.19
C ASP A 202 7.36 8.38 18.21
N PHE A 203 6.99 7.08 18.22
CA PHE A 203 7.60 6.06 17.34
C PHE A 203 7.28 6.25 15.85
N ARG A 204 6.32 7.13 15.51
CA ARG A 204 5.85 7.42 14.15
C ARG A 204 6.15 8.83 13.68
N THR A 205 6.24 9.78 14.59
CA THR A 205 6.25 11.21 14.30
C THR A 205 7.56 11.86 14.68
N VAL A 206 8.16 12.57 13.74
CA VAL A 206 9.30 13.45 13.96
C VAL A 206 8.89 14.87 13.57
N SER A 207 8.83 15.79 14.54
CA SER A 207 8.56 17.21 14.29
C SER A 207 9.83 17.95 13.94
N ILE A 208 9.69 18.95 13.05
CA ILE A 208 10.79 19.76 12.55
C ILE A 208 10.39 21.21 12.57
N GLN A 209 11.08 22.01 13.36
CA GLN A 209 10.91 23.45 13.40
C GLN A 209 11.59 24.11 12.21
N ARG A 210 10.84 24.71 11.31
CA ARG A 210 11.40 25.39 10.13
C ARG A 210 12.24 26.60 10.53
N PRO A 211 13.48 26.75 10.05
CA PRO A 211 14.26 27.97 10.19
C PRO A 211 13.62 29.13 9.42
N LYS A 212 13.49 30.30 10.06
CA LYS A 212 12.80 31.49 9.47
C LYS A 212 13.31 31.94 8.09
N LYS A 213 14.56 31.64 7.74
CA LYS A 213 15.18 32.04 6.47
C LYS A 213 15.10 30.97 5.38
N THR A 214 14.43 29.85 5.61
CA THR A 214 14.38 28.72 4.67
C THR A 214 12.94 28.35 4.38
N SER A 215 12.57 28.20 3.10
CA SER A 215 11.26 27.67 2.74
C SER A 215 11.11 26.21 3.13
N ALA A 216 9.90 25.75 3.43
CA ALA A 216 9.63 24.37 3.80
C ALA A 216 10.06 23.41 2.67
N SER A 217 9.77 23.75 1.42
CA SER A 217 10.14 22.93 0.26
C SER A 217 11.66 22.72 0.15
N ARG A 218 12.47 23.80 0.32
CA ARG A 218 13.93 23.71 0.29
C ARG A 218 14.49 22.90 1.46
N LEU A 219 13.90 23.09 2.65
CA LEU A 219 14.28 22.33 3.84
C LEU A 219 14.01 20.85 3.62
N MET A 220 12.81 20.48 3.16
CA MET A 220 12.42 19.09 2.91
C MET A 220 13.26 18.43 1.82
N ALA A 221 13.60 19.16 0.75
CA ALA A 221 14.51 18.66 -0.29
C ALA A 221 15.89 18.29 0.28
N ALA A 222 16.44 19.16 1.15
CA ALA A 222 17.75 18.91 1.77
C ALA A 222 17.71 17.76 2.81
N LEU A 223 16.66 17.73 3.65
CA LEU A 223 16.51 16.70 4.68
C LEU A 223 16.17 15.33 4.09
N GLY A 224 15.41 15.30 3.00
CA GLY A 224 15.00 14.06 2.33
C GLY A 224 16.15 13.22 1.80
N GLU A 225 17.28 13.85 1.43
CA GLU A 225 18.48 13.13 0.93
C GLU A 225 19.37 12.60 2.04
N LEU A 226 19.13 12.94 3.30
CA LEU A 226 19.92 12.44 4.42
C LEU A 226 19.71 10.94 4.61
N GLN A 227 20.81 10.22 4.85
CA GLN A 227 20.79 8.77 5.05
C GLN A 227 20.67 8.42 6.54
N VAL A 228 19.78 7.49 6.82
CA VAL A 228 19.51 6.96 8.17
C VAL A 228 19.55 5.44 8.16
N GLU A 229 20.07 4.87 9.23
CA GLU A 229 19.98 3.44 9.48
C GLU A 229 18.59 3.11 10.07
N VAL A 230 17.78 2.42 9.26
CA VAL A 230 16.42 2.01 9.63
C VAL A 230 16.47 0.69 10.37
N ASP A 231 15.78 0.61 11.49
CA ASP A 231 15.49 -0.67 12.12
C ASP A 231 14.27 -1.32 11.45
N SER A 232 14.39 -2.59 11.13
CA SER A 232 13.28 -3.38 10.61
C SER A 232 12.87 -4.41 11.66
N PRO A 233 11.57 -4.48 12.01
CA PRO A 233 11.09 -5.49 12.94
C PRO A 233 11.36 -6.89 12.38
N ALA A 234 11.63 -7.82 13.28
CA ALA A 234 11.70 -9.23 12.90
C ALA A 234 10.30 -9.68 12.46
N ARG A 235 10.14 -10.01 11.17
CA ARG A 235 8.85 -10.39 10.57
C ARG A 235 9.01 -11.59 9.66
N VAL A 236 8.01 -12.45 9.70
CA VAL A 236 7.82 -13.57 8.77
C VAL A 236 6.50 -13.34 8.05
N VAL A 237 6.53 -13.30 6.73
CA VAL A 237 5.33 -13.17 5.90
C VAL A 237 5.12 -14.49 5.17
N ILE A 238 3.90 -15.01 5.23
CA ILE A 238 3.50 -16.26 4.61
C ILE A 238 2.31 -16.00 3.70
N ASP A 239 2.46 -16.35 2.43
CA ASP A 239 1.35 -16.41 1.48
C ASP A 239 0.87 -17.87 1.39
N GLU A 240 -0.32 -18.15 1.92
CA GLU A 240 -0.88 -19.50 1.93
C GLU A 240 -1.28 -19.98 0.53
N LYS A 241 -1.63 -19.08 -0.37
CA LYS A 241 -2.06 -19.45 -1.74
C LYS A 241 -0.90 -19.90 -2.60
N THR A 242 0.23 -19.19 -2.50
CA THR A 242 1.42 -19.51 -3.31
C THR A 242 2.42 -20.39 -2.57
N GLY A 243 2.27 -20.55 -1.25
CA GLY A 243 3.24 -21.25 -0.39
C GLY A 243 4.55 -20.49 -0.19
N THR A 244 4.57 -19.19 -0.49
CA THR A 244 5.78 -18.36 -0.38
C THR A 244 5.98 -17.94 1.07
N ILE A 245 7.21 -18.13 1.59
CA ILE A 245 7.60 -17.71 2.94
C ILE A 245 8.74 -16.70 2.83
N VAL A 246 8.52 -15.49 3.33
CA VAL A 246 9.54 -14.42 3.39
C VAL A 246 9.97 -14.24 4.83
N ILE A 247 11.26 -14.38 5.10
CA ILE A 247 11.85 -14.34 6.44
C ILE A 247 12.79 -13.14 6.55
N GLY A 248 12.52 -12.26 7.52
CA GLY A 248 13.42 -11.15 7.85
C GLY A 248 14.71 -11.65 8.49
N SER A 249 15.83 -11.00 8.19
CA SER A 249 17.18 -11.38 8.67
C SER A 249 17.35 -11.34 10.21
N LYS A 250 16.50 -10.60 10.90
CA LYS A 250 16.50 -10.46 12.37
C LYS A 250 15.63 -11.48 13.09
N VAL A 251 14.95 -12.37 12.36
CA VAL A 251 14.08 -13.38 12.95
C VAL A 251 14.92 -14.44 13.68
N ARG A 252 14.60 -14.67 14.94
CA ARG A 252 15.24 -15.66 15.81
C ARG A 252 14.23 -16.65 16.34
N VAL A 253 14.67 -17.86 16.58
CA VAL A 253 13.86 -18.92 17.20
C VAL A 253 14.56 -19.36 18.48
N SER A 254 13.82 -19.29 19.60
CA SER A 254 14.29 -19.81 20.89
C SER A 254 14.27 -21.36 20.90
N PRO A 255 15.01 -22.01 21.80
CA PRO A 255 14.97 -23.45 21.93
C PRO A 255 13.55 -23.97 22.13
N VAL A 256 13.13 -24.91 21.29
CA VAL A 256 11.77 -25.48 21.28
C VAL A 256 11.78 -26.87 20.67
N ALA A 257 10.90 -27.73 21.18
CA ALA A 257 10.63 -29.05 20.58
C ALA A 257 9.16 -29.07 20.11
N ILE A 258 8.95 -29.46 18.85
CA ILE A 258 7.63 -29.52 18.22
C ILE A 258 7.46 -30.88 17.56
N ALA A 259 6.30 -31.47 17.78
CA ALA A 259 5.87 -32.67 17.05
C ALA A 259 4.70 -32.27 16.12
N HIS A 260 4.82 -32.56 14.84
CA HIS A 260 3.76 -32.34 13.84
C HIS A 260 3.61 -33.58 12.98
N GLY A 261 2.53 -34.35 13.19
CA GLY A 261 2.33 -35.64 12.54
C GLY A 261 3.42 -36.62 12.94
N THR A 262 4.13 -37.18 11.98
CA THR A 262 5.24 -38.12 12.17
C THR A 262 6.61 -37.45 12.33
N ILE A 263 6.67 -36.11 12.35
CA ILE A 263 7.90 -35.34 12.38
C ILE A 263 8.06 -34.69 13.75
N THR A 264 9.22 -34.94 14.40
CA THR A 264 9.62 -34.24 15.61
C THR A 264 10.78 -33.32 15.30
N ILE A 265 10.64 -32.04 15.67
CA ILE A 265 11.64 -30.98 15.45
C ILE A 265 12.11 -30.51 16.82
N ARG A 266 13.42 -30.53 17.05
CA ARG A 266 14.04 -30.00 18.24
C ARG A 266 15.07 -28.94 17.88
N VAL A 267 14.90 -27.72 18.40
CA VAL A 267 15.84 -26.64 18.30
C VAL A 267 16.57 -26.50 19.62
N THR A 268 17.88 -26.68 19.64
CA THR A 268 18.72 -26.61 20.86
C THR A 268 19.89 -25.64 20.63
N GLU A 269 20.23 -24.89 21.65
CA GLU A 269 21.43 -24.02 21.65
C GLU A 269 22.57 -24.75 22.34
N SER A 270 23.72 -24.88 21.67
CA SER A 270 24.94 -25.44 22.23
C SER A 270 26.05 -24.40 22.13
N PRO A 271 26.62 -23.92 23.24
CA PRO A 271 27.77 -23.04 23.18
C PRO A 271 29.00 -23.82 22.69
N GLN A 272 29.55 -23.43 21.55
CA GLN A 272 30.81 -23.96 21.06
C GLN A 272 31.95 -23.06 21.52
N VAL A 273 32.86 -23.60 22.32
CA VAL A 273 34.08 -22.90 22.73
C VAL A 273 35.16 -23.12 21.66
N VAL A 274 35.46 -22.09 20.92
CA VAL A 274 36.60 -22.13 19.98
C VAL A 274 37.83 -21.69 20.73
N GLN A 275 38.72 -22.66 21.03
CA GLN A 275 40.03 -22.38 21.61
C GLN A 275 41.06 -22.13 20.50
N PRO A 276 41.90 -21.12 20.65
CA PRO A 276 43.01 -20.93 19.76
C PRO A 276 43.98 -22.14 19.80
N ALA A 277 44.70 -22.35 18.71
CA ALA A 277 45.75 -23.39 18.69
C ALA A 277 46.77 -23.16 19.80
N PRO A 278 47.33 -24.23 20.40
CA PRO A 278 48.42 -24.09 21.40
C PRO A 278 49.54 -23.20 20.87
N PHE A 279 49.99 -22.23 21.69
CA PHE A 279 51.01 -21.25 21.36
C PHE A 279 50.64 -20.14 20.39
N SER A 280 49.34 -19.84 20.19
CA SER A 280 48.87 -18.65 19.46
C SER A 280 48.38 -17.55 20.43
N ASP A 281 48.60 -16.27 20.08
CA ASP A 281 48.15 -15.11 20.87
C ASP A 281 46.65 -14.83 20.78
N GLY A 282 45.87 -15.84 20.39
CA GLY A 282 44.42 -15.73 20.26
C GLY A 282 43.69 -15.79 21.61
N ARG A 283 42.52 -15.12 21.72
CA ARG A 283 41.63 -15.20 22.89
C ARG A 283 40.55 -16.24 22.65
N THR A 284 40.24 -17.03 23.69
CA THR A 284 39.12 -17.96 23.69
C THR A 284 37.81 -17.19 23.41
N ALA A 285 37.10 -17.51 22.36
CA ALA A 285 35.82 -16.95 22.03
C ALA A 285 34.71 -18.02 22.16
N THR A 286 33.65 -17.67 22.85
CA THR A 286 32.45 -18.53 22.92
C THR A 286 31.54 -18.17 21.77
N GLN A 287 31.35 -19.08 20.84
CA GLN A 287 30.41 -18.91 19.73
C GLN A 287 29.17 -19.73 20.04
N GLN A 288 28.01 -19.07 20.13
CA GLN A 288 26.73 -19.77 20.28
C GLN A 288 26.38 -20.46 18.96
N SER A 289 26.28 -21.77 18.97
CA SER A 289 25.76 -22.55 17.87
C SER A 289 24.44 -23.20 18.27
N THR A 290 23.42 -23.07 17.41
CA THR A 290 22.11 -23.68 17.59
C THR A 290 22.04 -24.92 16.71
N ASN A 291 21.71 -26.06 17.29
CA ASN A 291 21.46 -27.31 16.57
C ASN A 291 19.95 -27.48 16.38
N ILE A 292 19.56 -27.87 15.19
CA ILE A 292 18.18 -28.20 14.85
C ILE A 292 18.16 -29.66 14.43
N ASP A 293 17.50 -30.48 15.21
CA ASP A 293 17.27 -31.89 14.91
C ASP A 293 15.83 -32.09 14.44
N ALA A 294 15.64 -32.68 13.27
CA ALA A 294 14.33 -33.07 12.76
C ALA A 294 14.34 -34.56 12.45
N GLU A 295 13.51 -35.32 13.18
CA GLU A 295 13.34 -36.74 13.00
C GLU A 295 11.99 -37.08 12.36
N GLN A 296 12.02 -37.90 11.33
CA GLN A 296 10.84 -38.55 10.75
C GLN A 296 11.03 -40.05 10.87
N GLN A 297 9.96 -40.80 11.18
CA GLN A 297 10.03 -42.28 11.24
C GLN A 297 10.57 -42.81 9.90
N GLY A 298 11.85 -43.27 9.92
CA GLY A 298 12.55 -43.83 8.76
C GLY A 298 13.48 -42.93 7.98
N ALA A 299 13.67 -41.63 8.34
CA ALA A 299 14.59 -40.70 7.67
C ALA A 299 15.70 -40.19 8.59
N LYS A 300 16.92 -40.05 8.04
CA LYS A 300 18.10 -39.59 8.78
C LYS A 300 18.00 -38.10 9.14
N VAL A 301 18.36 -37.80 10.38
CA VAL A 301 18.47 -36.46 10.98
C VAL A 301 19.39 -35.54 10.17
N ALA A 302 18.91 -34.38 9.85
CA ALA A 302 19.73 -33.28 9.35
C ALA A 302 20.04 -32.30 10.50
N ILE A 303 21.28 -32.32 11.01
CA ILE A 303 21.74 -31.34 11.99
C ILE A 303 22.04 -30.03 11.28
N LEU A 304 21.32 -28.97 11.64
CA LEU A 304 21.48 -27.62 11.09
C LEU A 304 21.94 -26.68 12.19
N ALA A 305 23.15 -26.15 12.06
CA ALA A 305 23.71 -25.23 13.03
C ALA A 305 23.25 -23.78 12.80
N GLY A 306 22.67 -23.12 13.81
CA GLY A 306 22.38 -21.69 13.87
C GLY A 306 20.93 -21.31 14.23
N PRO A 307 20.72 -20.18 14.95
CA PRO A 307 19.40 -19.76 15.46
C PRO A 307 18.50 -19.11 14.40
N SER A 308 18.80 -19.20 13.11
CA SER A 308 18.03 -18.54 12.09
C SER A 308 16.85 -19.40 11.62
N LEU A 309 15.67 -18.80 11.57
CA LEU A 309 14.47 -19.42 11.03
C LEU A 309 14.65 -19.89 9.58
N GLU A 310 15.46 -19.18 8.80
CA GLU A 310 15.78 -19.53 7.42
C GLU A 310 16.35 -20.95 7.31
N ARG A 311 17.29 -21.32 8.19
CA ARG A 311 17.87 -22.68 8.23
C ARG A 311 16.85 -23.74 8.62
N LEU A 312 15.94 -23.39 9.55
CA LEU A 312 14.83 -24.29 9.92
C LEU A 312 13.94 -24.56 8.70
N VAL A 313 13.49 -23.53 8.00
CA VAL A 313 12.64 -23.66 6.81
C VAL A 313 13.36 -24.42 5.69
N HIS A 314 14.64 -24.16 5.44
CA HIS A 314 15.44 -24.92 4.49
C HIS A 314 15.55 -26.41 4.89
N GLY A 315 15.71 -26.69 6.17
CA GLY A 315 15.70 -28.07 6.69
C GLY A 315 14.37 -28.78 6.45
N LEU A 316 13.26 -28.10 6.74
CA LEU A 316 11.91 -28.65 6.53
C LEU A 316 11.60 -28.90 5.05
N ASN A 317 12.02 -28.00 4.17
CA ASN A 317 11.90 -28.18 2.73
C ASN A 317 12.74 -29.38 2.23
N ARG A 318 13.94 -29.58 2.77
CA ARG A 318 14.81 -30.73 2.40
C ARG A 318 14.21 -32.06 2.80
N ILE A 319 13.46 -32.12 3.89
CA ILE A 319 12.73 -33.31 4.35
C ILE A 319 11.47 -33.57 3.50
N GLY A 320 11.10 -32.63 2.61
CA GLY A 320 9.96 -32.78 1.70
C GLY A 320 8.61 -32.37 2.31
N LEU A 321 8.60 -31.56 3.37
CA LEU A 321 7.35 -31.00 3.88
C LEU A 321 6.70 -30.08 2.84
N LYS A 322 5.38 -30.24 2.69
CA LYS A 322 4.57 -29.33 1.88
C LYS A 322 4.48 -27.96 2.56
N PRO A 323 4.29 -26.85 1.81
CA PRO A 323 4.19 -25.49 2.36
C PRO A 323 3.22 -25.38 3.54
N ASN A 324 2.04 -26.00 3.46
CA ASN A 324 1.05 -25.97 4.54
C ASN A 324 1.56 -26.61 5.85
N GLY A 325 2.40 -27.64 5.77
CA GLY A 325 3.03 -28.25 6.95
C GLY A 325 4.05 -27.31 7.60
N ILE A 326 4.83 -26.59 6.78
CA ILE A 326 5.78 -25.59 7.26
C ILE A 326 5.04 -24.42 7.96
N ILE A 327 3.94 -23.98 7.38
CA ILE A 327 3.08 -22.94 7.95
C ILE A 327 2.55 -23.36 9.33
N ALA A 328 2.00 -24.57 9.43
CA ALA A 328 1.49 -25.10 10.70
C ALA A 328 2.58 -25.19 11.79
N ILE A 329 3.79 -25.59 11.41
CA ILE A 329 4.95 -25.63 12.32
C ILE A 329 5.34 -24.24 12.78
N LEU A 330 5.39 -23.24 11.87
CA LEU A 330 5.72 -21.86 12.21
C LEU A 330 4.67 -21.24 13.13
N GLN A 331 3.40 -21.51 12.91
CA GLN A 331 2.30 -21.11 13.78
C GLN A 331 2.44 -21.75 15.17
N ALA A 332 2.76 -23.04 15.25
CA ALA A 332 3.00 -23.72 16.51
C ALA A 332 4.19 -23.12 17.28
N ILE A 333 5.31 -22.81 16.59
CA ILE A 333 6.48 -22.13 17.20
C ILE A 333 6.07 -20.76 17.74
N LYS A 334 5.25 -20.01 16.99
CA LYS A 334 4.76 -18.71 17.41
C LYS A 334 3.84 -18.81 18.62
N THR A 335 2.90 -19.75 18.61
CA THR A 335 1.98 -19.98 19.74
C THR A 335 2.71 -20.45 20.99
N ALA A 336 3.78 -21.23 20.84
CA ALA A 336 4.66 -21.62 21.94
C ALA A 336 5.54 -20.47 22.47
N GLY A 337 5.50 -19.28 21.86
CA GLY A 337 6.31 -18.12 22.26
C GLY A 337 7.80 -18.23 21.86
N ALA A 338 8.18 -19.25 21.12
CA ALA A 338 9.56 -19.48 20.72
C ALA A 338 9.98 -18.70 19.46
N LEU A 339 9.05 -18.15 18.69
CA LEU A 339 9.35 -17.28 17.54
C LEU A 339 9.36 -15.81 17.98
N GLN A 340 10.56 -15.22 18.03
CA GLN A 340 10.76 -13.80 18.34
C GLN A 340 10.59 -12.96 17.07
N ALA A 341 9.40 -13.00 16.47
CA ALA A 341 9.04 -12.24 15.28
C ALA A 341 7.52 -12.09 15.15
N GLU A 342 7.10 -11.10 14.39
CA GLU A 342 5.71 -10.97 13.94
C GLU A 342 5.47 -11.99 12.82
N LEU A 343 4.37 -12.73 12.90
CA LEU A 343 3.93 -13.65 11.85
C LEU A 343 2.72 -13.03 11.13
N VAL A 344 2.88 -12.75 9.85
CA VAL A 344 1.83 -12.19 8.98
C VAL A 344 1.45 -13.25 7.95
N ILE A 345 0.17 -13.59 7.87
CA ILE A 345 -0.39 -14.56 6.92
C ILE A 345 -1.26 -13.77 5.93
N GLN A 346 -1.08 -14.04 4.62
CA GLN A 346 -1.80 -13.39 3.52
C GLN A 346 -2.51 -14.41 2.64
#